data_b7f8e80c85050a81925e712cfbc0e837
#
_entry.id   b7f8e80c85050a81925e712cfbc0e837
#
_cell.length_a   1.000
_cell.length_b   1.000
_cell.length_c   1.000
_cell.angle_alpha   90.00
_cell.angle_beta   90.00
_cell.angle_gamma   90.00
#
_symmetry.space_group_name_H-M   'P 1'
#
loop_
_entity.id
_entity.type
_entity.pdbx_description
1 polymer ?
#
loop_
_entity_poly.entity_id
_entity_poly.type
_entity_poly.pdbx_seq_one_letter_code
_entity_poly.pdbx_strand_id
1 'polypeptide(L)'
;MSFSGANTTANGNLTVTGNLTVNGSTTTVNSTNTTIDDNLLELNSGASSNANDTGIIMERGSTGDNAIIAWDESADKFVVGTTTATASDTGDLSITTGTLVGNIEGNVTGNVTGNVSGSSGSTTGNAATATALATGRTIGMTGDVVWTSASFDGSGNVTGTAAIQANTISSTELVSAVTLEIKDSGGSTVKTIIGAGS
;
A
#
# COMPACT_ATOMS: atom_id res chain seq x y z
N MET A 1 2.34 -20.11 -57.80
CA MET A 1 1.79 -21.45 -57.53
C MET A 1 0.50 -21.21 -56.71
N SER A 2 -0.61 -21.69 -57.17
CA SER A 2 -1.88 -21.52 -56.43
C SER A 2 -2.41 -22.89 -56.03
N PHE A 3 -2.73 -23.07 -54.77
CA PHE A 3 -3.40 -24.29 -54.28
C PHE A 3 -4.85 -23.86 -53.94
N SER A 4 -5.82 -24.36 -54.65
CA SER A 4 -7.23 -24.04 -54.46
C SER A 4 -7.99 -25.25 -53.98
N GLY A 5 -8.68 -25.16 -52.88
CA GLY A 5 -9.69 -26.07 -52.42
C GLY A 5 -9.22 -27.35 -51.76
N ALA A 6 -7.96 -27.51 -51.38
CA ALA A 6 -7.45 -28.73 -50.75
C ALA A 6 -6.46 -28.40 -49.62
N ASN A 7 -6.34 -29.31 -48.63
CA ASN A 7 -5.32 -29.23 -47.65
C ASN A 7 -3.94 -29.37 -48.31
N THR A 8 -3.00 -28.47 -48.01
CA THR A 8 -1.64 -28.55 -48.44
C THR A 8 -0.77 -29.03 -47.29
N THR A 9 -0.06 -30.12 -47.49
CA THR A 9 0.84 -30.71 -46.51
C THR A 9 2.30 -30.61 -47.00
N ALA A 10 3.14 -29.97 -46.25
CA ALA A 10 4.60 -30.04 -46.42
C ALA A 10 5.15 -31.08 -45.45
N ASN A 11 5.69 -32.16 -45.98
CA ASN A 11 6.31 -33.26 -45.18
C ASN A 11 7.75 -32.95 -44.74
N GLY A 12 8.14 -31.72 -44.80
CA GLY A 12 9.46 -31.25 -44.40
C GLY A 12 9.40 -29.79 -43.93
N ASN A 13 10.52 -29.13 -43.93
CA ASN A 13 10.58 -27.73 -43.55
C ASN A 13 9.91 -26.84 -44.62
N LEU A 14 9.07 -25.90 -44.18
CA LEU A 14 8.60 -24.82 -45.02
C LEU A 14 9.39 -23.56 -44.70
N THR A 15 10.11 -23.01 -45.69
CA THR A 15 10.81 -21.71 -45.55
C THR A 15 10.07 -20.70 -46.40
N VAL A 16 9.59 -19.64 -45.76
CA VAL A 16 8.99 -18.48 -46.41
C VAL A 16 9.99 -17.33 -46.33
N THR A 17 10.54 -16.89 -47.47
CA THR A 17 11.54 -15.80 -47.53
C THR A 17 10.88 -14.40 -47.62
N GLY A 18 9.58 -14.35 -47.75
CA GLY A 18 8.77 -13.13 -47.75
C GLY A 18 7.71 -13.20 -46.66
N ASN A 19 6.66 -12.38 -46.78
CA ASN A 19 5.57 -12.35 -45.82
C ASN A 19 4.71 -13.62 -45.90
N LEU A 20 4.36 -14.18 -44.76
CA LEU A 20 3.34 -15.21 -44.62
C LEU A 20 2.05 -14.53 -44.12
N THR A 21 0.98 -14.60 -44.89
CA THR A 21 -0.35 -14.14 -44.46
C THR A 21 -1.27 -15.34 -44.31
N VAL A 22 -1.83 -15.50 -43.11
CA VAL A 22 -2.79 -16.57 -42.81
C VAL A 22 -4.15 -15.92 -42.56
N ASN A 23 -5.08 -16.11 -43.50
CA ASN A 23 -6.43 -15.54 -43.42
C ASN A 23 -7.43 -16.60 -42.95
N GLY A 24 -7.25 -17.14 -41.78
CA GLY A 24 -8.12 -18.13 -41.18
C GLY A 24 -8.68 -17.67 -39.87
N SER A 25 -9.70 -18.33 -39.37
CA SER A 25 -10.25 -18.09 -38.04
C SER A 25 -9.35 -18.61 -36.91
N THR A 26 -8.46 -19.57 -37.21
CA THR A 26 -7.56 -20.19 -36.25
C THR A 26 -6.23 -20.53 -36.89
N THR A 27 -5.15 -20.15 -36.26
CA THR A 27 -3.79 -20.60 -36.59
C THR A 27 -3.26 -21.41 -35.40
N THR A 28 -2.99 -22.70 -35.62
CA THR A 28 -2.40 -23.56 -34.58
C THR A 28 -0.94 -23.81 -34.90
N VAL A 29 -0.06 -23.43 -33.99
CA VAL A 29 1.37 -23.76 -34.02
C VAL A 29 1.62 -24.84 -32.98
N ASN A 30 1.83 -26.06 -33.43
CA ASN A 30 2.10 -27.20 -32.56
C ASN A 30 3.63 -27.48 -32.56
N SER A 31 4.33 -26.78 -31.69
CA SER A 31 5.78 -26.88 -31.55
C SER A 31 6.18 -26.94 -30.08
N THR A 32 7.31 -27.54 -29.79
CA THR A 32 7.88 -27.58 -28.44
C THR A 32 8.28 -26.18 -27.97
N ASN A 33 8.83 -25.39 -28.90
CA ASN A 33 9.26 -24.01 -28.64
C ASN A 33 8.87 -23.11 -29.81
N THR A 34 8.37 -21.92 -29.52
CA THR A 34 8.12 -20.87 -30.49
C THR A 34 9.00 -19.68 -30.14
N THR A 35 9.85 -19.24 -31.06
CA THR A 35 10.65 -18.03 -30.93
C THR A 35 10.09 -16.97 -31.86
N ILE A 36 9.87 -15.78 -31.32
CA ILE A 36 9.41 -14.60 -32.05
C ILE A 36 10.52 -13.56 -31.92
N ASP A 37 11.06 -13.09 -33.07
CA ASP A 37 12.14 -12.10 -33.12
C ASP A 37 11.60 -10.65 -33.22
N ASP A 38 10.30 -10.48 -33.09
CA ASP A 38 9.67 -9.18 -33.12
C ASP A 38 9.79 -8.46 -31.77
N ASN A 39 9.99 -7.15 -31.81
CA ASN A 39 10.03 -6.33 -30.60
C ASN A 39 8.65 -6.14 -29.95
N LEU A 40 7.57 -6.30 -30.70
CA LEU A 40 6.20 -6.10 -30.25
C LEU A 40 5.29 -7.23 -30.77
N LEU A 41 4.39 -7.68 -29.91
CA LEU A 41 3.30 -8.56 -30.27
C LEU A 41 1.99 -7.78 -30.16
N GLU A 42 1.31 -7.55 -31.29
CA GLU A 42 0.01 -6.89 -31.34
C GLU A 42 -1.10 -7.94 -31.27
N LEU A 43 -1.88 -7.89 -30.20
CA LEU A 43 -3.06 -8.73 -30.02
C LEU A 43 -4.31 -7.93 -30.33
N ASN A 44 -5.38 -8.59 -30.79
CA ASN A 44 -6.68 -7.98 -31.12
C ASN A 44 -6.58 -6.86 -32.18
N SER A 45 -5.62 -6.98 -33.10
CA SER A 45 -5.41 -6.01 -34.19
C SER A 45 -6.65 -5.86 -35.06
N GLY A 46 -7.04 -4.62 -35.33
CA GLY A 46 -8.24 -4.32 -36.15
C GLY A 46 -9.56 -4.39 -35.37
N ALA A 47 -9.54 -4.48 -34.05
CA ALA A 47 -10.74 -4.36 -33.25
C ALA A 47 -11.48 -3.05 -33.53
N SER A 48 -12.81 -3.13 -33.74
CA SER A 48 -13.65 -1.97 -34.04
C SER A 48 -14.28 -1.36 -32.78
N SER A 49 -14.13 -1.99 -31.63
CA SER A 49 -14.68 -1.53 -30.36
C SER A 49 -13.91 -2.14 -29.18
N ASN A 50 -14.01 -1.49 -28.03
CA ASN A 50 -13.49 -1.92 -26.73
C ASN A 50 -14.50 -2.87 -26.06
N ALA A 51 -14.62 -4.09 -26.56
CA ALA A 51 -15.61 -5.03 -26.06
C ALA A 51 -15.02 -6.38 -25.62
N ASN A 52 -13.72 -6.58 -25.88
CA ASN A 52 -13.08 -7.86 -25.62
C ASN A 52 -11.87 -7.68 -24.73
N ASP A 53 -11.79 -8.48 -23.70
CA ASP A 53 -10.55 -8.66 -22.97
C ASP A 53 -9.47 -9.23 -23.89
N THR A 54 -8.24 -8.77 -23.70
CA THR A 54 -7.14 -9.15 -24.56
C THR A 54 -5.93 -9.55 -23.75
N GLY A 55 -5.39 -10.73 -24.00
CA GLY A 55 -4.28 -11.22 -23.19
C GLY A 55 -3.68 -12.52 -23.65
N ILE A 56 -2.90 -13.13 -22.77
CA ILE A 56 -2.23 -14.41 -22.97
C ILE A 56 -2.77 -15.41 -21.96
N ILE A 57 -3.35 -16.50 -22.45
CA ILE A 57 -3.79 -17.62 -21.64
C ILE A 57 -2.69 -18.68 -21.62
N MET A 58 -2.34 -19.13 -20.43
CA MET A 58 -1.42 -20.23 -20.20
C MET A 58 -2.19 -21.42 -19.67
N GLU A 59 -2.40 -22.43 -20.52
CA GLU A 59 -3.08 -23.64 -20.12
C GLU A 59 -2.26 -24.43 -19.11
N ARG A 60 -2.88 -24.80 -18.00
CA ARG A 60 -2.21 -25.47 -16.86
C ARG A 60 -2.48 -26.97 -16.80
N GLY A 61 -3.11 -27.53 -17.81
CA GLY A 61 -3.47 -28.94 -17.90
C GLY A 61 -4.94 -29.20 -17.53
N SER A 62 -5.26 -30.44 -17.16
CA SER A 62 -6.65 -30.88 -16.99
C SER A 62 -7.28 -30.55 -15.64
N THR A 63 -6.55 -29.96 -14.71
CA THR A 63 -7.03 -29.65 -13.36
C THR A 63 -6.88 -28.18 -13.05
N GLY A 64 -8.00 -27.54 -12.68
CA GLY A 64 -8.05 -26.12 -12.34
C GLY A 64 -8.10 -25.20 -13.57
N ASP A 65 -8.28 -23.92 -13.27
CA ASP A 65 -8.41 -22.89 -14.28
C ASP A 65 -7.06 -22.54 -14.92
N ASN A 66 -7.09 -22.03 -16.14
CA ASN A 66 -5.92 -21.52 -16.85
C ASN A 66 -5.38 -20.25 -16.21
N ALA A 67 -4.07 -20.04 -16.25
CA ALA A 67 -3.49 -18.77 -15.86
C ALA A 67 -3.64 -17.76 -17.01
N ILE A 68 -3.84 -16.48 -16.66
CA ILE A 68 -4.01 -15.40 -17.63
C ILE A 68 -3.26 -14.14 -17.20
N ILE A 69 -2.71 -13.44 -18.19
CA ILE A 69 -2.28 -12.04 -18.09
C ILE A 69 -3.04 -11.30 -19.19
N ALA A 70 -3.87 -10.33 -18.81
CA ALA A 70 -4.76 -9.66 -19.76
C ALA A 70 -4.97 -8.19 -19.42
N TRP A 71 -5.42 -7.45 -20.42
CA TRP A 71 -6.15 -6.22 -20.27
C TRP A 71 -7.63 -6.58 -20.12
N ASP A 72 -8.22 -6.28 -18.97
CA ASP A 72 -9.65 -6.41 -18.67
C ASP A 72 -10.34 -5.12 -19.11
N GLU A 73 -11.06 -5.18 -20.19
CA GLU A 73 -11.70 -4.03 -20.83
C GLU A 73 -12.86 -3.50 -19.99
N SER A 74 -13.54 -4.36 -19.27
CA SER A 74 -14.66 -3.97 -18.42
C SER A 74 -14.20 -3.19 -17.17
N ALA A 75 -13.00 -3.48 -16.67
CA ALA A 75 -12.42 -2.87 -15.49
C ALA A 75 -11.37 -1.80 -15.81
N ASP A 76 -10.99 -1.60 -17.07
CA ASP A 76 -9.91 -0.71 -17.53
C ASP A 76 -8.58 -0.97 -16.80
N LYS A 77 -8.16 -2.26 -16.71
CA LYS A 77 -6.99 -2.65 -15.92
C LYS A 77 -6.22 -3.81 -16.52
N PHE A 78 -4.91 -3.81 -16.28
CA PHE A 78 -4.14 -5.03 -16.39
C PHE A 78 -4.44 -5.96 -15.23
N VAL A 79 -4.72 -7.22 -15.53
CA VAL A 79 -5.01 -8.26 -14.55
C VAL A 79 -4.10 -9.47 -14.75
N VAL A 80 -3.67 -10.04 -13.63
CA VAL A 80 -3.06 -11.38 -13.56
C VAL A 80 -3.99 -12.25 -12.74
N GLY A 81 -4.26 -13.48 -13.20
CA GLY A 81 -5.24 -14.29 -12.50
C GLY A 81 -5.42 -15.67 -13.12
N THR A 82 -6.58 -16.25 -12.85
CA THR A 82 -7.03 -17.51 -13.44
C THR A 82 -8.39 -17.33 -14.11
N THR A 83 -8.63 -18.13 -15.14
CA THR A 83 -9.87 -18.12 -15.91
C THR A 83 -10.20 -19.51 -16.43
N THR A 84 -11.49 -19.81 -16.59
CA THR A 84 -11.96 -20.98 -17.31
C THR A 84 -11.99 -20.77 -18.81
N ALA A 85 -11.78 -19.53 -19.28
CA ALA A 85 -11.79 -19.20 -20.70
C ALA A 85 -10.62 -19.87 -21.44
N THR A 86 -10.85 -20.08 -22.73
CA THR A 86 -9.92 -20.62 -23.69
C THR A 86 -9.64 -19.58 -24.77
N ALA A 87 -8.69 -19.86 -25.67
CA ALA A 87 -8.39 -18.98 -26.80
C ALA A 87 -9.57 -18.77 -27.79
N SER A 88 -10.66 -19.49 -27.63
CA SER A 88 -11.88 -19.35 -28.45
C SER A 88 -12.91 -18.42 -27.86
N ASP A 89 -12.75 -18.04 -26.59
CA ASP A 89 -13.69 -17.17 -25.90
C ASP A 89 -13.37 -15.69 -26.21
N THR A 90 -14.43 -14.89 -26.25
CA THR A 90 -14.36 -13.45 -26.55
C THR A 90 -15.28 -12.70 -25.60
N GLY A 91 -15.14 -11.38 -25.56
CA GLY A 91 -15.93 -10.52 -24.69
C GLY A 91 -15.26 -10.29 -23.33
N ASP A 92 -16.09 -10.02 -22.35
CA ASP A 92 -15.70 -9.86 -20.94
C ASP A 92 -15.49 -11.26 -20.31
N LEU A 93 -14.26 -11.58 -20.02
CA LEU A 93 -13.87 -12.89 -19.49
C LEU A 93 -14.03 -12.93 -17.96
N SER A 94 -14.52 -14.04 -17.44
CA SER A 94 -14.51 -14.25 -16.00
C SER A 94 -13.09 -14.53 -15.51
N ILE A 95 -12.44 -13.52 -14.91
CA ILE A 95 -11.08 -13.62 -14.39
C ILE A 95 -11.11 -13.55 -12.87
N THR A 96 -10.59 -14.59 -12.21
CA THR A 96 -10.32 -14.57 -10.78
C THR A 96 -8.94 -13.98 -10.55
N THR A 97 -8.88 -12.85 -9.86
CA THR A 97 -7.60 -12.15 -9.57
C THR A 97 -6.62 -13.06 -8.85
N GLY A 98 -5.42 -13.13 -9.37
CA GLY A 98 -4.29 -13.89 -8.81
C GLY A 98 -3.31 -13.01 -8.05
N THR A 99 -2.22 -13.64 -7.61
CA THR A 99 -1.11 -12.98 -6.93
C THR A 99 0.08 -12.82 -7.89
N LEU A 100 0.59 -11.60 -8.00
CA LEU A 100 1.86 -11.34 -8.67
C LEU A 100 2.99 -11.41 -7.62
N VAL A 101 3.90 -12.36 -7.77
CA VAL A 101 5.11 -12.48 -6.93
C VAL A 101 6.27 -11.84 -7.68
N GLY A 102 6.82 -10.78 -7.13
CA GLY A 102 7.93 -10.07 -7.75
C GLY A 102 8.46 -8.93 -6.86
N ASN A 103 9.67 -8.48 -7.16
CA ASN A 103 10.21 -7.25 -6.58
C ASN A 103 9.79 -6.06 -7.45
N ILE A 104 9.33 -5.00 -6.82
CA ILE A 104 9.04 -3.72 -7.49
C ILE A 104 10.22 -2.81 -7.21
N GLU A 105 10.99 -2.48 -8.25
CA GLU A 105 12.06 -1.50 -8.19
C GLU A 105 11.54 -0.15 -8.71
N GLY A 106 11.47 0.83 -7.83
CA GLY A 106 10.95 2.16 -8.15
C GLY A 106 9.80 2.59 -7.24
N ASN A 107 9.22 3.74 -7.55
CA ASN A 107 8.14 4.32 -6.76
C ASN A 107 6.78 3.76 -7.19
N VAL A 108 5.95 3.41 -6.22
CA VAL A 108 4.52 3.15 -6.45
C VAL A 108 3.80 4.50 -6.42
N THR A 109 3.33 4.94 -7.59
CA THR A 109 2.51 6.16 -7.70
C THR A 109 1.04 5.77 -7.61
N GLY A 110 0.40 6.09 -6.49
CA GLY A 110 -0.99 5.74 -6.20
C GLY A 110 -1.16 5.11 -4.83
N ASN A 111 -2.37 4.65 -4.53
CA ASN A 111 -2.68 4.02 -3.26
C ASN A 111 -2.27 2.55 -3.25
N VAL A 112 -1.58 2.12 -2.20
CA VAL A 112 -1.38 0.71 -1.90
C VAL A 112 -2.56 0.26 -1.04
N THR A 113 -3.44 -0.58 -1.62
CA THR A 113 -4.55 -1.18 -0.88
C THR A 113 -4.11 -2.52 -0.34
N GLY A 114 -3.86 -2.61 0.95
CA GLY A 114 -3.36 -3.80 1.63
C GLY A 114 -2.23 -3.47 2.62
N ASN A 115 -1.65 -4.50 3.20
CA ASN A 115 -0.57 -4.33 4.17
C ASN A 115 0.78 -4.17 3.46
N VAL A 116 1.53 -3.15 3.84
CA VAL A 116 2.94 -3.01 3.49
C VAL A 116 3.76 -3.60 4.62
N SER A 117 4.33 -4.80 4.43
CA SER A 117 5.10 -5.52 5.45
C SER A 117 6.58 -5.10 5.51
N GLY A 118 6.94 -4.00 4.92
CA GLY A 118 8.30 -3.46 4.94
C GLY A 118 8.43 -2.24 5.83
N SER A 119 9.65 -1.72 5.95
CA SER A 119 9.90 -0.42 6.54
C SER A 119 9.80 0.66 5.45
N SER A 120 9.08 1.74 5.73
CA SER A 120 9.12 2.96 4.91
C SER A 120 10.26 3.84 5.41
N GLY A 121 11.16 4.26 4.54
CA GLY A 121 12.25 5.17 4.90
C GLY A 121 11.72 6.56 5.34
N SER A 122 10.59 6.98 4.81
CA SER A 122 9.85 8.16 5.26
C SER A 122 8.38 8.05 4.86
N THR A 123 7.50 8.63 5.67
CA THR A 123 6.08 8.81 5.36
C THR A 123 5.80 10.30 5.43
N THR A 124 5.53 10.92 4.27
CA THR A 124 5.19 12.36 4.19
C THR A 124 3.71 12.63 4.44
N GLY A 125 2.88 11.59 4.41
CA GLY A 125 1.46 11.65 4.74
C GLY A 125 1.18 11.29 6.20
N ASN A 126 -0.06 11.52 6.65
CA ASN A 126 -0.50 11.11 7.97
C ASN A 126 -0.72 9.59 8.00
N ALA A 127 -0.08 8.91 8.94
CA ALA A 127 -0.54 7.59 9.33
C ALA A 127 -1.83 7.75 10.14
N ALA A 128 -2.94 7.18 9.69
CA ALA A 128 -4.21 7.26 10.40
C ALA A 128 -4.12 6.63 11.80
N THR A 129 -3.28 5.59 11.93
CA THR A 129 -2.96 4.96 13.20
C THR A 129 -1.48 4.56 13.21
N ALA A 130 -0.77 4.93 14.25
CA ALA A 130 0.54 4.37 14.59
C ALA A 130 0.41 3.69 15.95
N THR A 131 0.83 2.43 16.04
CA THR A 131 0.71 1.67 17.30
C THR A 131 1.63 2.23 18.37
N ALA A 132 2.84 2.65 17.97
CA ALA A 132 3.82 3.25 18.87
C ALA A 132 4.88 4.03 18.07
N LEU A 133 5.59 4.92 18.73
CA LEU A 133 6.81 5.53 18.21
C LEU A 133 7.93 4.51 18.21
N ALA A 134 8.70 4.41 17.13
CA ALA A 134 9.85 3.49 17.03
C ALA A 134 10.89 3.76 18.12
N THR A 135 10.99 5.00 18.58
CA THR A 135 11.84 5.39 19.71
C THR A 135 10.99 6.23 20.66
N GLY A 136 10.79 5.72 21.86
CA GLY A 136 10.10 6.45 22.91
C GLY A 136 10.79 7.76 23.26
N ARG A 137 10.00 8.75 23.63
CA ARG A 137 10.46 10.08 24.05
C ARG A 137 10.01 10.36 25.46
N THR A 138 10.71 11.23 26.15
CA THR A 138 10.25 11.78 27.42
C THR A 138 9.56 13.11 27.19
N ILE A 139 8.53 13.37 27.97
CA ILE A 139 7.83 14.66 28.02
C ILE A 139 8.23 15.29 29.36
N GLY A 140 8.72 16.52 29.33
CA GLY A 140 9.19 17.23 30.52
C GLY A 140 8.61 18.62 30.62
N MET A 141 8.45 19.07 31.84
CA MET A 141 8.22 20.46 32.22
C MET A 141 9.44 20.97 32.94
N THR A 142 9.82 22.20 32.67
CA THR A 142 10.96 22.91 33.29
C THR A 142 10.49 24.25 33.80
N GLY A 143 11.23 24.83 34.74
CA GLY A 143 10.86 26.09 35.38
C GLY A 143 10.36 25.84 36.79
N ASP A 144 9.36 26.60 37.20
CA ASP A 144 8.83 26.57 38.58
C ASP A 144 8.19 25.23 38.94
N VAL A 145 7.68 24.54 37.93
CA VAL A 145 7.17 23.19 38.08
C VAL A 145 8.00 22.24 37.23
N VAL A 146 8.55 21.23 37.86
CA VAL A 146 9.38 20.24 37.19
C VAL A 146 8.75 18.88 37.20
N TRP A 147 8.73 18.26 36.06
CA TRP A 147 8.36 16.89 35.87
C TRP A 147 8.98 16.31 34.60
N THR A 148 9.38 15.06 34.63
CA THR A 148 9.81 14.32 33.46
C THR A 148 9.08 12.97 33.42
N SER A 149 8.50 12.64 32.29
CA SER A 149 7.80 11.37 32.13
C SER A 149 8.77 10.19 32.08
N ALA A 150 8.26 8.99 32.32
CA ALA A 150 8.84 7.80 31.76
C ALA A 150 8.84 7.89 30.21
N SER A 151 9.56 6.98 29.56
CA SER A 151 9.54 6.93 28.09
C SER A 151 8.12 6.77 27.57
N PHE A 152 7.69 7.68 26.70
CA PHE A 152 6.38 7.69 26.06
C PHE A 152 6.53 7.35 24.59
N ASP A 153 5.92 6.27 24.15
CA ASP A 153 5.91 5.83 22.76
C ASP A 153 4.51 5.92 22.11
N GLY A 154 3.52 6.35 22.85
CA GLY A 154 2.13 6.47 22.37
C GLY A 154 1.27 5.22 22.57
N SER A 155 1.82 4.11 23.06
CA SER A 155 1.06 2.87 23.28
C SER A 155 0.13 2.92 24.50
N GLY A 156 0.35 3.87 25.41
CA GLY A 156 -0.47 4.05 26.59
C GLY A 156 -0.34 5.43 27.21
N ASN A 157 -1.14 5.68 28.24
CA ASN A 157 -1.06 6.93 28.98
C ASN A 157 0.21 7.00 29.83
N VAL A 158 0.84 8.18 29.91
CA VAL A 158 1.90 8.47 30.84
C VAL A 158 1.42 9.48 31.87
N THR A 159 1.64 9.19 33.14
CA THR A 159 1.28 10.05 34.27
C THR A 159 2.49 10.18 35.20
N GLY A 160 2.49 11.26 35.99
CA GLY A 160 3.51 11.45 37.01
C GLY A 160 3.15 12.60 37.93
N THR A 161 3.85 12.70 39.05
CA THR A 161 3.68 13.75 40.02
C THR A 161 4.64 14.89 39.70
N ALA A 162 4.10 16.06 39.41
CA ALA A 162 4.89 17.28 39.25
C ALA A 162 5.21 17.88 40.61
N ALA A 163 6.41 18.42 40.75
CA ALA A 163 6.85 19.11 41.95
C ALA A 163 7.12 20.60 41.65
N ILE A 164 6.65 21.46 42.53
CA ILE A 164 7.04 22.86 42.53
C ILE A 164 8.47 22.94 43.10
N GLN A 165 9.35 23.58 42.38
CA GLN A 165 10.73 23.78 42.84
C GLN A 165 10.78 24.64 44.08
N ALA A 166 11.76 24.35 44.98
CA ALA A 166 11.95 25.16 46.19
C ALA A 166 12.34 26.60 45.82
N ASN A 167 11.76 27.56 46.49
CA ASN A 167 12.00 29.00 46.30
C ASN A 167 11.61 29.58 44.93
N THR A 168 10.75 28.91 44.16
CA THR A 168 10.27 29.42 42.88
C THR A 168 8.98 30.22 42.98
N ILE A 169 8.19 29.99 44.02
CA ILE A 169 6.94 30.79 44.27
C ILE A 169 7.33 32.06 44.99
N SER A 170 7.30 33.16 44.30
CA SER A 170 7.57 34.49 44.80
C SER A 170 6.28 35.30 45.04
N SER A 171 6.41 36.53 45.48
CA SER A 171 5.28 37.43 45.62
C SER A 171 4.59 37.79 44.28
N THR A 172 5.27 37.54 43.17
CA THR A 172 4.75 37.78 41.81
C THR A 172 3.73 36.71 41.42
N GLU A 173 3.94 35.47 41.82
CA GLU A 173 3.02 34.35 41.56
C GLU A 173 1.82 34.32 42.52
N LEU A 174 1.99 34.96 43.68
CA LEU A 174 0.94 35.09 44.70
C LEU A 174 0.13 36.37 44.44
N VAL A 175 -0.81 36.28 43.55
CA VAL A 175 -1.72 37.43 43.25
C VAL A 175 -2.73 37.62 44.38
N SER A 176 -2.71 38.73 45.05
CA SER A 176 -3.54 39.15 46.20
C SER A 176 -3.10 38.61 47.55
N ALA A 177 -3.34 39.40 48.55
CA ALA A 177 -2.95 39.14 49.93
C ALA A 177 -3.27 37.70 50.40
N VAL A 178 -2.28 36.84 50.39
CA VAL A 178 -2.36 35.55 51.06
C VAL A 178 -2.17 35.77 52.55
N THR A 179 -3.20 35.57 53.28
CA THR A 179 -3.17 35.61 54.74
C THR A 179 -2.93 34.20 55.27
N LEU A 180 -1.77 33.95 55.87
CA LEU A 180 -1.53 32.74 56.62
C LEU A 180 -1.83 32.98 58.09
N GLU A 181 -2.87 32.33 58.59
CA GLU A 181 -3.17 32.34 60.02
C GLU A 181 -2.55 31.12 60.69
N ILE A 182 -1.70 31.36 61.66
CA ILE A 182 -1.15 30.35 62.57
C ILE A 182 -2.10 30.30 63.77
N LYS A 183 -2.71 29.13 64.01
CA LYS A 183 -3.63 28.94 65.11
C LYS A 183 -3.05 28.00 66.17
N ASP A 184 -3.41 28.24 67.42
CA ASP A 184 -3.08 27.29 68.49
C ASP A 184 -4.00 26.02 68.44
N SER A 185 -3.73 25.08 69.35
CA SER A 185 -4.49 23.87 69.43
C SER A 185 -5.98 24.06 69.81
N GLY A 186 -6.32 25.23 70.28
CA GLY A 186 -7.70 25.66 70.56
C GLY A 186 -8.40 26.36 69.39
N GLY A 187 -7.69 26.54 68.26
CA GLY A 187 -8.24 27.20 67.07
C GLY A 187 -8.10 28.74 67.11
N SER A 188 -7.47 29.35 68.14
CA SER A 188 -7.29 30.78 68.18
C SER A 188 -6.07 31.20 67.33
N THR A 189 -6.19 32.30 66.56
CA THR A 189 -5.10 32.83 65.74
C THR A 189 -3.97 33.36 66.62
N VAL A 190 -2.81 32.73 66.57
CA VAL A 190 -1.61 33.12 67.26
C VAL A 190 -0.82 34.17 66.47
N LYS A 191 -0.80 34.00 65.15
CA LYS A 191 -0.09 34.90 64.22
C LYS A 191 -0.78 34.92 62.89
N THR A 192 -0.88 36.08 62.32
CA THR A 192 -1.25 36.31 60.94
C THR A 192 -0.03 36.78 60.16
N ILE A 193 0.32 36.11 59.08
CA ILE A 193 1.32 36.53 58.16
C ILE A 193 0.62 37.00 56.91
N ILE A 194 0.74 38.27 56.60
CA ILE A 194 0.19 38.84 55.37
C ILE A 194 1.34 38.90 54.38
N GLY A 195 1.20 38.20 53.27
CA GLY A 195 2.16 38.35 52.15
C GLY A 195 2.10 39.81 51.68
N ALA A 196 3.23 40.39 51.37
CA ALA A 196 3.31 41.71 50.79
C ALA A 196 2.64 41.70 49.42
N GLY A 197 1.39 42.15 49.40
CA GLY A 197 0.78 42.59 48.14
C GLY A 197 1.51 43.85 47.71
N SER A 198 2.09 43.86 46.54
CA SER A 198 2.61 45.04 45.88
C SER A 198 1.48 45.91 45.41
#